data_332ea0cd14e95a4f3ca7df3fffc29703
#
_entry.id   332ea0cd14e95a4f3ca7df3fffc29703
#
_cell.length_a   1.000
_cell.length_b   1.000
_cell.length_c   1.000
_cell.angle_alpha   90.00
_cell.angle_beta   90.00
_cell.angle_gamma   90.00
#
_symmetry.space_group_name_H-M   'P 1'
#
loop_
_entity.id
_entity.type
_entity.pdbx_description
1 polymer ?
#
loop_
_entity_poly.entity_id
_entity_poly.type
_entity_poly.pdbx_seq_one_letter_code
_entity_poly.pdbx_strand_id
1 'polypeptide(L)'
;MTIQKKRMSIQLKNINCFYGSHQALYDINLECSAGETMVLLGPSGAGKSSLMRVLNLLEMPRSGQLDIAGLHFDFGQQPNAKAIRTLRQNVGMVFQQYNLWPHLTVLDNLIEAPCRVLGLAKPQAKEKAMKLLERLRLSDYAQRFPLHLSGGQQQRVAIARALMMEPQVLLFDEPTAALDPEITAQV
;
A
#
# COMPACT_ATOMS: atom_id res chain seq x y z
N MET A 1 14.62 13.26 -32.19
CA MET A 1 13.58 12.49 -31.50
C MET A 1 14.12 12.13 -30.13
N THR A 2 13.80 12.96 -29.12
CA THR A 2 14.33 12.79 -27.74
C THR A 2 13.50 11.71 -27.09
N ILE A 3 14.09 10.53 -26.88
CA ILE A 3 13.48 9.46 -26.09
C ILE A 3 13.42 9.98 -24.66
N GLN A 4 12.24 10.46 -24.21
CA GLN A 4 12.01 10.73 -22.79
C GLN A 4 12.15 9.41 -22.07
N LYS A 5 13.23 9.27 -21.27
CA LYS A 5 13.46 8.13 -20.39
C LYS A 5 12.29 8.09 -19.40
N LYS A 6 11.38 7.12 -19.57
CA LYS A 6 10.21 6.94 -18.70
C LYS A 6 10.71 6.82 -17.26
N ARG A 7 10.24 7.70 -16.36
CA ARG A 7 10.70 7.70 -14.96
C ARG A 7 10.21 6.43 -14.30
N MET A 8 11.14 5.60 -13.82
CA MET A 8 10.80 4.37 -13.09
C MET A 8 10.23 4.73 -11.72
N SER A 9 9.12 4.11 -11.35
CA SER A 9 8.54 4.22 -10.01
C SER A 9 8.95 3.09 -9.10
N ILE A 10 9.14 1.88 -9.67
CA ILE A 10 9.54 0.68 -8.95
C ILE A 10 10.56 -0.06 -9.83
N GLN A 11 11.67 -0.47 -9.23
CA GLN A 11 12.62 -1.39 -9.83
C GLN A 11 13.14 -2.35 -8.77
N LEU A 12 13.04 -3.65 -9.02
CA LEU A 12 13.62 -4.72 -8.23
C LEU A 12 14.73 -5.38 -9.02
N LYS A 13 15.86 -5.68 -8.39
CA LYS A 13 17.00 -6.41 -8.98
C LYS A 13 17.44 -7.52 -8.04
N ASN A 14 17.37 -8.76 -8.54
CA ASN A 14 17.87 -9.98 -7.89
C ASN A 14 17.39 -10.10 -6.43
N ILE A 15 16.11 -9.78 -6.18
CA ILE A 15 15.52 -9.86 -4.83
C ILE A 15 15.34 -11.31 -4.43
N ASN A 16 15.96 -11.67 -3.30
CA ASN A 16 15.79 -12.95 -2.61
C ASN A 16 15.22 -12.70 -1.21
N CYS A 17 14.09 -13.35 -0.88
CA CYS A 17 13.43 -13.20 0.42
C CYS A 17 13.19 -14.55 1.05
N PHE A 18 13.40 -14.64 2.38
CA PHE A 18 13.31 -15.87 3.16
C PHE A 18 12.45 -15.70 4.40
N TYR A 19 11.69 -16.71 4.75
CA TYR A 19 11.00 -16.90 6.03
C TYR A 19 11.67 -18.03 6.79
N GLY A 20 12.57 -17.72 7.69
CA GLY A 20 13.44 -18.71 8.33
C GLY A 20 14.32 -19.41 7.28
N SER A 21 14.19 -20.73 7.13
CA SER A 21 14.87 -21.52 6.11
C SER A 21 14.15 -21.60 4.76
N HIS A 22 12.89 -21.18 4.71
CA HIS A 22 12.08 -21.24 3.48
C HIS A 22 12.33 -20.01 2.62
N GLN A 23 12.76 -20.20 1.37
CA GLN A 23 12.88 -19.13 0.40
C GLN A 23 11.53 -18.89 -0.29
N ALA A 24 11.02 -17.68 -0.20
CA ALA A 24 9.74 -17.28 -0.78
C ALA A 24 9.89 -16.52 -2.10
N LEU A 25 10.99 -15.79 -2.29
CA LEU A 25 11.29 -15.07 -3.53
C LEU A 25 12.69 -15.44 -4.02
N TYR A 26 12.78 -15.75 -5.31
CA TYR A 26 13.99 -16.24 -5.98
C TYR A 26 14.39 -15.28 -7.09
N ASP A 27 15.48 -14.52 -6.93
CA ASP A 27 16.08 -13.64 -7.94
C ASP A 27 15.05 -12.77 -8.69
N ILE A 28 14.09 -12.18 -7.95
CA ILE A 28 13.01 -11.41 -8.54
C ILE A 28 13.56 -10.12 -9.16
N ASN A 29 13.26 -9.94 -10.44
CA ASN A 29 13.51 -8.74 -11.21
C ASN A 29 12.18 -8.20 -11.73
N LEU A 30 11.91 -6.89 -11.51
CA LEU A 30 10.64 -6.27 -11.88
C LEU A 30 10.86 -4.78 -12.10
N GLU A 31 10.17 -4.23 -13.09
CA GLU A 31 10.18 -2.81 -13.40
C GLU A 31 8.75 -2.30 -13.64
N CYS A 32 8.40 -1.18 -13.03
CA CYS A 32 7.13 -0.49 -13.26
C CYS A 32 7.40 1.01 -13.37
N SER A 33 6.92 1.60 -14.48
CA SER A 33 7.10 3.03 -14.72
C SER A 33 6.08 3.88 -13.99
N ALA A 34 6.37 5.16 -13.83
CA ALA A 34 5.41 6.11 -13.25
C ALA A 34 4.13 6.20 -14.09
N GLY A 35 2.99 6.16 -13.41
CA GLY A 35 1.67 6.20 -14.05
C GLY A 35 1.21 4.88 -14.67
N GLU A 36 1.96 3.79 -14.46
CA GLU A 36 1.54 2.45 -14.87
C GLU A 36 0.87 1.69 -13.72
N THR A 37 -0.04 0.81 -14.09
CA THR A 37 -0.61 -0.21 -13.20
C THR A 37 -0.02 -1.57 -13.56
N MET A 38 0.54 -2.26 -12.57
CA MET A 38 1.07 -3.61 -12.74
C MET A 38 0.22 -4.60 -11.95
N VAL A 39 -0.15 -5.70 -12.58
CA VAL A 39 -0.92 -6.77 -11.95
C VAL A 39 -0.05 -8.01 -11.83
N LEU A 40 0.05 -8.55 -10.62
CA LEU A 40 0.75 -9.81 -10.33
C LEU A 40 -0.25 -10.96 -10.33
N LEU A 41 -0.10 -11.87 -11.26
CA LEU A 41 -0.94 -13.06 -11.40
C LEU A 41 -0.15 -14.31 -11.00
N GLY A 42 -0.85 -15.26 -10.39
CA GLY A 42 -0.26 -16.56 -9.99
C GLY A 42 -1.10 -17.26 -8.92
N PRO A 43 -0.87 -18.56 -8.72
CA PRO A 43 -1.59 -19.36 -7.72
C PRO A 43 -1.31 -18.88 -6.29
N SER A 44 -2.10 -19.38 -5.33
CA SER A 44 -1.80 -19.20 -3.91
C SER A 44 -0.41 -19.78 -3.59
N GLY A 45 0.35 -19.07 -2.75
CA GLY A 45 1.73 -19.47 -2.41
C GLY A 45 2.81 -19.07 -3.43
N ALA A 46 2.46 -18.45 -4.57
CA ALA A 46 3.44 -18.01 -5.58
C ALA A 46 4.31 -16.80 -5.13
N GLY A 47 4.21 -16.34 -3.89
CA GLY A 47 5.05 -15.25 -3.37
C GLY A 47 4.50 -13.84 -3.62
N LYS A 48 3.28 -13.68 -4.17
CA LYS A 48 2.69 -12.35 -4.47
C LYS A 48 2.64 -11.43 -3.23
N SER A 49 2.07 -11.91 -2.12
CA SER A 49 2.00 -11.14 -0.87
C SER A 49 3.38 -10.89 -0.26
N SER A 50 4.31 -11.85 -0.40
CA SER A 50 5.72 -11.65 0.02
C SER A 50 6.37 -10.52 -0.77
N LEU A 51 6.14 -10.46 -2.08
CA LEU A 51 6.65 -9.39 -2.93
C LEU A 51 6.06 -8.02 -2.53
N MET A 52 4.75 -7.95 -2.27
CA MET A 52 4.10 -6.72 -1.78
C MET A 52 4.69 -6.23 -0.44
N ARG A 53 4.96 -7.17 0.48
CA ARG A 53 5.60 -6.87 1.77
C ARG A 53 7.04 -6.41 1.62
N VAL A 54 7.78 -6.95 0.66
CA VAL A 54 9.13 -6.49 0.32
C VAL A 54 9.09 -5.06 -0.25
N LEU A 55 8.15 -4.74 -1.16
CA LEU A 55 8.01 -3.40 -1.72
C LEU A 55 7.72 -2.32 -0.66
N ASN A 56 7.09 -2.68 0.46
CA ASN A 56 6.84 -1.79 1.60
C ASN A 56 7.83 -2.01 2.76
N LEU A 57 8.85 -2.84 2.59
CA LEU A 57 9.83 -3.23 3.61
C LEU A 57 9.18 -3.69 4.93
N LEU A 58 8.01 -4.34 4.85
CA LEU A 58 7.43 -5.12 5.95
C LEU A 58 8.18 -6.45 6.13
N GLU A 59 8.71 -6.97 5.02
CA GLU A 59 9.66 -8.07 4.98
C GLU A 59 10.97 -7.59 4.38
N MET A 60 12.08 -7.93 5.01
CA MET A 60 13.40 -7.57 4.54
C MET A 60 13.97 -8.66 3.63
N PRO A 61 14.30 -8.34 2.38
CA PRO A 61 15.04 -9.26 1.53
C PRO A 61 16.40 -9.60 2.13
N ARG A 62 16.88 -10.80 1.84
CA ARG A 62 18.23 -11.23 2.21
C ARG A 62 19.29 -10.63 1.28
N SER A 63 18.93 -10.38 0.02
CA SER A 63 19.81 -9.79 -0.99
C SER A 63 19.00 -9.12 -2.10
N GLY A 64 19.68 -8.35 -2.92
CA GLY A 64 19.16 -7.64 -4.07
C GLY A 64 19.06 -6.14 -3.83
N GLN A 65 18.41 -5.44 -4.77
CA GLN A 65 18.25 -3.99 -4.73
C GLN A 65 16.80 -3.61 -5.01
N LEU A 66 16.33 -2.55 -4.35
CA LEU A 66 15.01 -1.97 -4.54
C LEU A 66 15.15 -0.46 -4.76
N ASP A 67 14.67 0.01 -5.92
CA ASP A 67 14.41 1.43 -6.17
C ASP A 67 12.89 1.63 -6.16
N ILE A 68 12.37 2.49 -5.29
CA ILE A 68 10.94 2.75 -5.18
C ILE A 68 10.68 4.16 -4.64
N ALA A 69 9.73 4.87 -5.25
CA ALA A 69 9.35 6.23 -4.86
C ALA A 69 10.57 7.18 -4.71
N GLY A 70 11.60 7.02 -5.57
CA GLY A 70 12.82 7.82 -5.56
C GLY A 70 13.82 7.46 -4.46
N LEU A 71 13.59 6.39 -3.71
CA LEU A 71 14.49 5.84 -2.69
C LEU A 71 15.19 4.60 -3.22
N HIS A 72 16.46 4.43 -2.84
CA HIS A 72 17.29 3.27 -3.19
C HIS A 72 17.66 2.47 -1.94
N PHE A 73 17.52 1.14 -2.02
CA PHE A 73 17.90 0.18 -0.98
C PHE A 73 18.76 -0.92 -1.59
N ASP A 74 19.94 -1.15 -1.00
CA ASP A 74 20.80 -2.30 -1.28
C ASP A 74 20.79 -3.21 -0.05
N PHE A 75 20.27 -4.42 -0.19
CA PHE A 75 20.13 -5.37 0.91
C PHE A 75 21.41 -6.14 1.24
N GLY A 76 22.52 -5.88 0.55
CA GLY A 76 23.86 -6.22 1.01
C GLY A 76 24.28 -5.42 2.25
N GLN A 77 23.55 -4.34 2.56
CA GLN A 77 23.74 -3.50 3.74
C GLN A 77 22.43 -3.39 4.52
N GLN A 78 22.53 -3.13 5.83
CA GLN A 78 21.33 -2.94 6.66
C GLN A 78 20.67 -1.59 6.33
N PRO A 79 19.40 -1.56 5.91
CA PRO A 79 18.71 -0.32 5.57
C PRO A 79 18.59 0.63 6.76
N ASN A 80 18.74 1.93 6.49
CA ASN A 80 18.58 2.97 7.50
C ASN A 80 17.10 3.09 7.92
N ALA A 81 16.83 3.09 9.23
CA ALA A 81 15.48 3.21 9.79
C ALA A 81 14.74 4.49 9.32
N LYS A 82 15.44 5.60 9.09
CA LYS A 82 14.86 6.83 8.55
C LYS A 82 14.40 6.63 7.10
N ALA A 83 15.20 5.97 6.27
CA ALA A 83 14.86 5.67 4.88
C ALA A 83 13.64 4.75 4.79
N ILE A 84 13.56 3.71 5.65
CA ILE A 84 12.38 2.83 5.74
C ILE A 84 11.13 3.63 6.11
N ARG A 85 11.23 4.54 7.08
CA ARG A 85 10.10 5.39 7.49
C ARG A 85 9.64 6.29 6.33
N THR A 86 10.58 6.91 5.62
CA THR A 86 10.29 7.74 4.44
C THR A 86 9.64 6.91 3.33
N LEU A 87 10.11 5.67 3.10
CA LEU A 87 9.49 4.78 2.14
C LEU A 87 8.01 4.54 2.51
N ARG A 88 7.72 4.16 3.75
CA ARG A 88 6.36 3.86 4.21
C ARG A 88 5.41 5.08 4.21
N GLN A 89 5.93 6.29 4.18
CA GLN A 89 5.14 7.50 3.96
C GLN A 89 4.74 7.67 2.49
N ASN A 90 5.59 7.24 1.56
CA ASN A 90 5.41 7.41 0.12
C ASN A 90 4.81 6.18 -0.58
N VAL A 91 4.76 5.04 0.09
CA VAL A 91 4.20 3.79 -0.42
C VAL A 91 3.01 3.40 0.43
N GLY A 92 1.81 3.59 -0.10
CA GLY A 92 0.57 3.14 0.52
C GLY A 92 0.37 1.64 0.29
N MET A 93 -0.26 0.95 1.25
CA MET A 93 -0.60 -0.46 1.12
C MET A 93 -2.02 -0.73 1.61
N VAL A 94 -2.78 -1.41 0.78
CA VAL A 94 -4.11 -1.94 1.10
C VAL A 94 -3.98 -3.45 1.25
N PHE A 95 -4.24 -3.95 2.46
CA PHE A 95 -4.13 -5.36 2.81
C PHE A 95 -5.41 -6.13 2.48
N GLN A 96 -5.30 -7.42 2.25
CA GLN A 96 -6.43 -8.32 2.01
C GLN A 96 -7.48 -8.27 3.15
N GLN A 97 -7.04 -8.16 4.40
CA GLN A 97 -7.89 -8.09 5.58
C GLN A 97 -8.26 -6.65 5.99
N TYR A 98 -8.02 -5.65 5.10
CA TYR A 98 -8.26 -4.21 5.31
C TYR A 98 -7.50 -3.59 6.49
N ASN A 99 -7.27 -4.30 7.59
CA ASN A 99 -6.55 -3.89 8.80
C ASN A 99 -7.00 -2.53 9.35
N LEU A 100 -8.30 -2.27 9.33
CA LEU A 100 -8.87 -1.07 9.96
C LEU A 100 -8.76 -1.18 11.47
N TRP A 101 -8.48 -0.07 12.14
CA TRP A 101 -8.49 -0.01 13.59
C TRP A 101 -9.93 -0.11 14.12
N PRO A 102 -10.30 -1.20 14.82
CA PRO A 102 -11.70 -1.48 15.16
C PRO A 102 -12.26 -0.53 16.21
N HIS A 103 -11.39 0.11 17.01
CA HIS A 103 -11.73 1.06 18.07
C HIS A 103 -11.82 2.52 17.57
N LEU A 104 -11.52 2.78 16.32
CA LEU A 104 -11.63 4.09 15.68
C LEU A 104 -12.81 4.12 14.71
N THR A 105 -13.46 5.28 14.61
CA THR A 105 -14.47 5.51 13.55
C THR A 105 -13.83 5.46 12.16
N VAL A 106 -14.64 5.40 11.10
CA VAL A 106 -14.16 5.55 9.72
C VAL A 106 -13.34 6.82 9.55
N LEU A 107 -13.87 7.95 10.02
CA LEU A 107 -13.20 9.24 9.92
C LEU A 107 -11.86 9.23 10.68
N ASP A 108 -11.84 8.71 11.89
CA ASP A 108 -10.62 8.64 12.70
C ASP A 108 -9.57 7.70 12.08
N ASN A 109 -9.99 6.58 11.46
CA ASN A 109 -9.11 5.70 10.69
C ASN A 109 -8.39 6.46 9.56
N LEU A 110 -9.08 7.43 8.92
CA LEU A 110 -8.49 8.19 7.81
C LEU A 110 -7.53 9.27 8.29
N ILE A 111 -7.84 9.96 9.40
CA ILE A 111 -7.08 11.15 9.82
C ILE A 111 -5.91 10.84 10.75
N GLU A 112 -5.86 9.68 11.39
CA GLU A 112 -4.85 9.33 12.40
C GLU A 112 -3.43 9.43 11.83
N ALA A 113 -3.14 8.75 10.71
CA ALA A 113 -1.81 8.76 10.12
C ALA A 113 -1.41 10.15 9.56
N PRO A 114 -2.23 10.86 8.78
CA PRO A 114 -1.89 12.21 8.32
C PRO A 114 -1.61 13.19 9.48
N CYS A 115 -2.36 13.14 10.57
CA CYS A 115 -2.13 14.01 11.71
C CYS A 115 -0.82 13.66 12.44
N ARG A 116 -0.55 12.36 12.69
CA ARG A 116 0.62 11.94 13.47
C ARG A 116 1.92 11.92 12.67
N VAL A 117 1.84 11.55 11.40
CA VAL A 117 3.04 11.31 10.57
C VAL A 117 3.39 12.52 9.73
N LEU A 118 2.39 13.18 9.11
CA LEU A 118 2.60 14.36 8.28
C LEU A 118 2.44 15.67 9.06
N GLY A 119 1.97 15.62 10.31
CA GLY A 119 1.73 16.81 11.13
C GLY A 119 0.54 17.66 10.64
N LEU A 120 -0.38 17.08 9.87
CA LEU A 120 -1.54 17.80 9.35
C LEU A 120 -2.47 18.19 10.49
N ALA A 121 -2.92 19.46 10.50
CA ALA A 121 -3.86 19.91 11.52
C ALA A 121 -5.19 19.13 11.43
N LYS A 122 -5.74 18.73 12.56
CA LYS A 122 -6.94 17.87 12.62
C LYS A 122 -8.14 18.40 11.81
N PRO A 123 -8.45 19.72 11.79
CA PRO A 123 -9.52 20.25 10.94
C PRO A 123 -9.26 20.05 9.45
N GLN A 124 -8.04 20.29 8.98
CA GLN A 124 -7.63 20.07 7.59
C GLN A 124 -7.69 18.59 7.21
N ALA A 125 -7.20 17.71 8.08
CA ALA A 125 -7.28 16.26 7.88
C ALA A 125 -8.74 15.79 7.76
N LYS A 126 -9.64 16.31 8.62
CA LYS A 126 -11.07 16.00 8.55
C LYS A 126 -11.72 16.46 7.25
N GLU A 127 -11.44 17.68 6.82
CA GLU A 127 -11.96 18.21 5.55
C GLU A 127 -11.53 17.35 4.36
N LYS A 128 -10.22 17.02 4.29
CA LYS A 128 -9.67 16.13 3.26
C LYS A 128 -10.30 14.76 3.30
N ALA A 129 -10.45 14.16 4.48
CA ALA A 129 -11.06 12.86 4.67
C ALA A 129 -12.52 12.85 4.23
N MET A 130 -13.32 13.86 4.57
CA MET A 130 -14.72 13.96 4.16
C MET A 130 -14.89 14.07 2.64
N LYS A 131 -14.04 14.86 1.97
CA LYS A 131 -14.03 14.94 0.49
C LYS A 131 -13.72 13.58 -0.14
N LEU A 132 -12.83 12.81 0.46
CA LEU A 132 -12.47 11.49 -0.04
C LEU A 132 -13.59 10.46 0.22
N LEU A 133 -14.22 10.51 1.40
CA LEU A 133 -15.38 9.68 1.72
C LEU A 133 -16.58 9.96 0.79
N GLU A 134 -16.80 11.22 0.44
CA GLU A 134 -17.85 11.60 -0.52
C GLU A 134 -17.58 10.96 -1.90
N ARG A 135 -16.36 11.06 -2.42
CA ARG A 135 -15.99 10.44 -3.70
C ARG A 135 -16.16 8.91 -3.70
N LEU A 136 -15.99 8.28 -2.55
CA LEU A 136 -16.13 6.82 -2.37
C LEU A 136 -17.55 6.42 -1.93
N ARG A 137 -18.50 7.36 -1.85
CA ARG A 137 -19.90 7.15 -1.39
C ARG A 137 -19.97 6.56 0.02
N LEU A 138 -19.15 7.11 0.94
CA LEU A 138 -19.04 6.66 2.33
C LEU A 138 -19.28 7.79 3.35
N SER A 139 -19.77 8.97 2.94
CA SER A 139 -19.97 10.12 3.83
C SER A 139 -20.85 9.79 5.04
N ASP A 140 -21.95 9.04 4.82
CA ASP A 140 -22.92 8.65 5.86
C ASP A 140 -22.33 7.66 6.88
N TYR A 141 -21.19 7.08 6.57
CA TYR A 141 -20.50 6.10 7.41
C TYR A 141 -19.34 6.70 8.20
N ALA A 142 -19.05 8.00 8.06
CA ALA A 142 -17.89 8.66 8.66
C ALA A 142 -17.76 8.44 10.18
N GLN A 143 -18.91 8.40 10.90
CA GLN A 143 -18.94 8.19 12.35
C GLN A 143 -19.16 6.73 12.77
N ARG A 144 -19.27 5.81 11.81
CA ARG A 144 -19.43 4.37 12.13
C ARG A 144 -18.07 3.73 12.40
N PHE A 145 -18.12 2.64 13.16
CA PHE A 145 -16.95 1.78 13.39
C PHE A 145 -16.85 0.71 12.31
N PRO A 146 -15.65 0.17 12.02
CA PRO A 146 -15.43 -0.85 10.99
C PRO A 146 -16.37 -2.07 11.11
N LEU A 147 -16.68 -2.50 12.33
CA LEU A 147 -17.56 -3.64 12.58
C LEU A 147 -18.98 -3.46 12.00
N HIS A 148 -19.44 -2.21 11.82
CA HIS A 148 -20.76 -1.89 11.28
C HIS A 148 -20.76 -1.67 9.77
N LEU A 149 -19.71 -2.07 9.07
CA LEU A 149 -19.53 -1.91 7.63
C LEU A 149 -19.53 -3.27 6.92
N SER A 150 -20.09 -3.31 5.71
CA SER A 150 -19.89 -4.46 4.84
C SER A 150 -18.42 -4.58 4.39
N GLY A 151 -18.01 -5.78 3.91
CA GLY A 151 -16.64 -6.01 3.42
C GLY A 151 -16.22 -5.00 2.35
N GLY A 152 -17.09 -4.72 1.36
CA GLY A 152 -16.80 -3.72 0.33
C GLY A 152 -16.73 -2.29 0.86
N GLN A 153 -17.49 -1.94 1.91
CA GLN A 153 -17.35 -0.66 2.59
C GLN A 153 -16.03 -0.58 3.36
N GLN A 154 -15.65 -1.63 4.10
CA GLN A 154 -14.37 -1.69 4.81
C GLN A 154 -13.19 -1.56 3.84
N GLN A 155 -13.26 -2.22 2.69
CA GLN A 155 -12.24 -2.11 1.65
C GLN A 155 -12.11 -0.67 1.14
N ARG A 156 -13.22 -0.02 0.79
CA ARG A 156 -13.18 1.38 0.34
C ARG A 156 -12.63 2.32 1.42
N VAL A 157 -12.91 2.06 2.70
CA VAL A 157 -12.29 2.79 3.83
C VAL A 157 -10.77 2.54 3.89
N ALA A 158 -10.32 1.30 3.68
CA ALA A 158 -8.88 0.97 3.66
C ALA A 158 -8.16 1.67 2.49
N ILE A 159 -8.79 1.74 1.32
CA ILE A 159 -8.28 2.49 0.16
C ILE A 159 -8.23 3.99 0.51
N ALA A 160 -9.31 4.56 1.04
CA ALA A 160 -9.35 5.95 1.48
C ALA A 160 -8.23 6.27 2.47
N ARG A 161 -8.03 5.40 3.47
CA ARG A 161 -6.96 5.56 4.47
C ARG A 161 -5.56 5.60 3.83
N ALA A 162 -5.30 4.72 2.88
CA ALA A 162 -4.03 4.72 2.16
C ALA A 162 -3.84 5.99 1.32
N LEU A 163 -4.88 6.47 0.65
CA LEU A 163 -4.86 7.69 -0.17
C LEU A 163 -4.71 8.98 0.64
N MET A 164 -5.11 8.98 1.93
CA MET A 164 -4.93 10.15 2.81
C MET A 164 -3.46 10.57 2.97
N MET A 165 -2.52 9.63 2.81
CA MET A 165 -1.07 9.89 2.87
C MET A 165 -0.50 10.44 1.56
N GLU A 166 -1.30 10.55 0.48
CA GLU A 166 -0.86 10.97 -0.87
C GLU A 166 0.35 10.17 -1.39
N PRO A 167 0.28 8.84 -1.37
CA PRO A 167 1.42 8.01 -1.72
C PRO A 167 1.80 8.16 -3.19
N GLN A 168 3.10 8.02 -3.50
CA GLN A 168 3.61 7.97 -4.88
C GLN A 168 3.39 6.60 -5.52
N VAL A 169 3.31 5.55 -4.69
CA VAL A 169 3.04 4.17 -5.08
C VAL A 169 1.94 3.62 -4.19
N LEU A 170 0.97 2.94 -4.78
CA LEU A 170 -0.10 2.26 -4.04
C LEU A 170 -0.05 0.76 -4.36
N LEU A 171 0.07 -0.04 -3.31
CA LEU A 171 0.13 -1.49 -3.37
C LEU A 171 -1.21 -2.09 -2.90
N PHE A 172 -1.71 -3.09 -3.63
CA PHE A 172 -2.91 -3.84 -3.28
C PHE A 172 -2.57 -5.31 -3.13
N ASP A 173 -2.75 -5.87 -1.94
CA ASP A 173 -2.58 -7.29 -1.67
C ASP A 173 -3.94 -7.98 -1.74
N GLU A 174 -4.23 -8.65 -2.86
CA GLU A 174 -5.47 -9.36 -3.16
C GLU A 174 -6.76 -8.56 -2.84
N PRO A 175 -6.96 -7.39 -3.45
CA PRO A 175 -8.03 -6.46 -3.06
C PRO A 175 -9.44 -7.03 -3.27
N THR A 176 -9.61 -8.06 -4.09
CA THR A 176 -10.91 -8.62 -4.43
C THR A 176 -11.18 -9.99 -3.79
N ALA A 177 -10.21 -10.58 -3.10
CA ALA A 177 -10.30 -11.94 -2.55
C ALA A 177 -11.41 -12.12 -1.49
N ALA A 178 -11.84 -11.03 -0.85
CA ALA A 178 -12.87 -11.04 0.19
C ALA A 178 -14.20 -10.40 -0.29
N LEU A 179 -14.37 -10.15 -1.57
CA LEU A 179 -15.55 -9.49 -2.14
C LEU A 179 -16.38 -10.45 -2.97
N ASP A 180 -17.70 -10.25 -2.93
CA ASP A 180 -18.60 -10.88 -3.88
C ASP A 180 -18.28 -10.46 -5.32
N PRO A 181 -18.51 -11.34 -6.33
CA PRO A 181 -18.22 -11.04 -7.73
C PRO A 181 -18.86 -9.74 -8.24
N GLU A 182 -20.05 -9.38 -7.74
CA GLU A 182 -20.75 -8.14 -8.12
C GLU A 182 -20.05 -6.89 -7.58
N ILE A 183 -19.43 -6.99 -6.40
CA ILE A 183 -18.67 -5.89 -5.78
C ILE A 183 -17.27 -5.78 -6.40
N THR A 184 -16.69 -6.91 -6.81
CA THR A 184 -15.39 -6.95 -7.49
C THR A 184 -15.39 -6.11 -8.77
N ALA A 185 -16.50 -6.10 -9.50
CA ALA A 185 -16.64 -5.29 -10.72
C ALA A 185 -16.72 -3.77 -10.48
N GLN A 186 -16.95 -3.33 -9.22
CA GLN A 186 -17.05 -1.92 -8.84
C GLN A 186 -15.71 -1.35 -8.28
N VAL A 187 -14.76 -2.23 -7.98
CA VAL A 187 -13.43 -1.92 -7.40
C VAL A 187 -12.38 -1.88 -8.49
#